data_bba989f652b9f9df4599f0d72b35c9b6
#
_entry.id   bba989f652b9f9df4599f0d72b35c9b6
#
_cell.length_a   1.000
_cell.length_b   1.000
_cell.length_c   1.000
_cell.angle_alpha   90.00
_cell.angle_beta   90.00
_cell.angle_gamma   90.00
#
_symmetry.space_group_name_H-M   'P 1'
#
loop_
_entity.id
_entity.type
_entity.pdbx_description
1 polymer ?
#
loop_
_entity_poly.entity_id
_entity_poly.type
_entity_poly.pdbx_seq_one_letter_code
_entity_poly.pdbx_strand_id
1 'polypeptide(L)' 'MNRLASATRSAVEPARLFARLPAVIQVTGLGRSTIYRLVANGAFPRPVQLGPRAIAWRWSDLEQRSATRAADHH' A
#
# COMPACT_ATOMS: atom_id res chain seq x y z
N MET A 1 -2.24 -10.16 -29.62
CA MET A 1 -1.47 -9.16 -28.91
C MET A 1 -2.20 -8.63 -27.70
N ASN A 2 -3.35 -8.07 -27.95
CA ASN A 2 -4.07 -7.48 -26.84
C ASN A 2 -4.45 -8.45 -25.78
N ARG A 3 -4.70 -9.67 -26.16
CA ARG A 3 -5.07 -10.67 -25.18
C ARG A 3 -3.94 -10.96 -24.22
N LEU A 4 -2.74 -10.98 -24.76
CA LEU A 4 -1.59 -11.19 -23.89
C LEU A 4 -1.41 -10.01 -22.96
N ALA A 5 -1.58 -8.83 -23.48
CA ALA A 5 -1.47 -7.65 -22.65
C ALA A 5 -2.52 -7.65 -21.56
N SER A 6 -3.73 -8.08 -21.90
CA SER A 6 -4.79 -8.15 -20.92
C SER A 6 -4.48 -9.16 -19.82
N ALA A 7 -4.00 -10.32 -20.22
CA ALA A 7 -3.65 -11.34 -19.25
C ALA A 7 -2.54 -10.84 -18.34
N THR A 8 -1.55 -10.19 -18.94
CA THR A 8 -0.45 -9.65 -18.17
C THR A 8 -0.95 -8.58 -17.21
N ARG A 9 -1.85 -7.77 -17.70
CA ARG A 9 -2.41 -6.71 -16.87
C ARG A 9 -3.16 -7.27 -15.68
N SER A 10 -3.91 -8.33 -15.91
CA SER A 10 -4.63 -8.97 -14.81
C SER A 10 -3.68 -9.48 -13.75
N ALA A 11 -2.60 -10.08 -14.17
CA ALA A 11 -1.62 -10.60 -13.24
C ALA A 11 -0.93 -9.48 -12.48
N VAL A 12 -0.80 -8.31 -13.10
CA VAL A 12 -0.10 -7.19 -12.49
C VAL A 12 -1.03 -6.35 -11.64
N GLU A 13 -2.31 -6.39 -11.91
CA GLU A 13 -3.26 -5.53 -11.22
C GLU A 13 -3.18 -5.60 -9.71
N PRO A 14 -3.05 -6.76 -9.09
CA PRO A 14 -2.91 -6.77 -7.63
C PRO A 14 -1.73 -5.95 -7.16
N ALA A 15 -0.62 -5.99 -7.88
CA ALA A 15 0.54 -5.20 -7.50
C ALA A 15 0.32 -3.71 -7.71
N ARG A 16 -0.57 -3.35 -8.63
CA ARG A 16 -0.89 -1.94 -8.85
C ARG A 16 -1.86 -1.41 -7.83
N LEU A 17 -2.77 -2.26 -7.38
CA LEU A 17 -3.77 -1.85 -6.41
C LEU A 17 -3.27 -1.92 -4.99
N PHE A 18 -2.33 -2.82 -4.75
CA PHE A 18 -1.85 -3.10 -3.41
C PHE A 18 -0.34 -2.97 -3.34
N ALA A 19 0.12 -2.42 -2.24
CA ALA A 19 1.55 -2.30 -1.96
C ALA A 19 1.91 -3.25 -0.85
N ARG A 20 2.91 -4.10 -1.08
CA ARG A 20 3.44 -4.96 -0.04
C ARG A 20 4.36 -4.14 0.86
N LEU A 21 4.69 -4.69 2.01
CA LEU A 21 5.47 -3.94 2.99
C LEU A 21 6.75 -3.33 2.45
N PRO A 22 7.56 -4.04 1.66
CA PRO A 22 8.77 -3.38 1.15
C PRO A 22 8.47 -2.13 0.34
N ALA A 23 7.41 -2.15 -0.45
CA ALA A 23 7.03 -0.97 -1.23
C ALA A 23 6.54 0.14 -0.32
N VAL A 24 5.79 -0.21 0.72
CA VAL A 24 5.30 0.79 1.67
C VAL A 24 6.48 1.46 2.37
N ILE A 25 7.45 0.69 2.78
CA ILE A 25 8.65 1.22 3.40
C ILE A 25 9.35 2.19 2.46
N GLN A 26 9.44 1.81 1.20
CA GLN A 26 10.16 2.61 0.22
C GLN A 26 9.46 3.94 -0.04
N VAL A 27 8.15 3.93 -0.19
CA VAL A 27 7.43 5.16 -0.51
C VAL A 27 7.21 6.06 0.69
N THR A 28 7.16 5.48 1.88
CA THR A 28 6.94 6.30 3.08
C THR A 28 8.21 6.70 3.78
N GLY A 29 9.27 5.94 3.57
CA GLY A 29 10.51 6.20 4.30
C GLY A 29 10.47 5.75 5.75
N LEU A 30 9.39 5.08 6.15
CA LEU A 30 9.25 4.62 7.52
C LEU A 30 9.72 3.18 7.64
N GLY A 31 10.24 2.84 8.82
CA GLY A 31 10.64 1.47 9.06
C GLY A 31 9.46 0.57 9.38
N ARG A 32 9.71 -0.73 9.35
CA ARG A 32 8.66 -1.71 9.59
C ARG A 32 7.99 -1.51 10.94
N SER A 33 8.78 -1.37 11.98
CA SER A 33 8.25 -1.22 13.34
C SER A 33 7.39 0.03 13.45
N THR A 34 7.83 1.11 12.82
CA THR A 34 7.09 2.36 12.85
C THR A 34 5.76 2.22 12.15
N ILE A 35 5.76 1.54 10.99
CA ILE A 35 4.52 1.35 10.25
C ILE A 35 3.51 0.56 11.09
N TYR A 36 3.94 -0.55 11.68
CA TYR A 36 3.03 -1.36 12.47
C TYR A 36 2.54 -0.63 13.72
N ARG A 37 3.39 0.16 14.33
CA ARG A 37 2.98 0.95 15.46
C ARG A 37 1.93 1.98 15.07
N LEU A 38 2.12 2.63 13.93
CA LEU A 38 1.15 3.60 13.46
C LEU A 38 -0.17 2.95 13.09
N VAL A 39 -0.13 1.75 12.51
CA VAL A 39 -1.33 1.01 12.23
C VAL A 39 -2.09 0.74 13.52
N ALA A 40 -1.39 0.30 14.54
CA ALA A 40 -2.01 -0.01 15.82
C ALA A 40 -2.63 1.22 16.46
N ASN A 41 -2.04 2.37 16.24
CA ASN A 41 -2.53 3.62 16.81
C ASN A 41 -3.62 4.29 15.95
N GLY A 42 -3.94 3.70 14.81
CA GLY A 42 -4.91 4.30 13.92
C GLY A 42 -4.37 5.46 13.12
N ALA A 43 -3.05 5.65 13.12
CA ALA A 43 -2.43 6.76 12.41
C ALA A 43 -1.91 6.36 11.03
N PHE A 44 -2.14 5.14 10.63
CA PHE A 44 -1.72 4.63 9.33
C PHE A 44 -2.81 3.70 8.82
N PRO A 45 -3.03 3.63 7.51
CA PRO A 45 -4.08 2.78 6.96
C PRO A 45 -3.84 1.31 7.34
N ARG A 46 -4.91 0.60 7.55
CA ARG A 46 -4.83 -0.80 7.90
C ARG A 46 -4.53 -1.63 6.67
N PRO A 47 -3.67 -2.64 6.80
CA PRO A 47 -3.42 -3.52 5.67
C PRO A 47 -4.61 -4.41 5.37
N VAL A 48 -4.68 -4.87 4.14
CA VAL A 48 -5.68 -5.81 3.69
C VAL A 48 -5.03 -7.18 3.60
N GLN A 49 -5.75 -8.20 4.02
CA GLN A 49 -5.21 -9.54 3.94
C GLN A 49 -5.48 -10.12 2.57
N LEU A 50 -4.43 -10.46 1.85
CA LEU A 50 -4.55 -11.03 0.51
C LEU A 50 -4.59 -12.54 0.52
N GLY A 51 -4.12 -13.14 1.60
CA GLY A 51 -4.07 -14.57 1.72
C GLY A 51 -3.66 -14.95 3.13
N PRO A 52 -3.44 -16.24 3.39
CA PRO A 52 -3.15 -16.69 4.75
C PRO A 52 -1.93 -16.02 5.37
N ARG A 53 -0.96 -15.65 4.54
CA ARG A 53 0.27 -15.04 5.05
C ARG A 53 0.67 -13.81 4.27
N ALA A 54 -0.29 -13.22 3.58
CA ALA A 54 0.04 -12.08 2.72
C ALA A 54 -0.85 -10.91 3.07
N ILE A 55 -0.23 -9.81 3.42
CA ILE A 55 -0.95 -8.56 3.66
C ILE A 55 -0.38 -7.49 2.76
N ALA A 56 -1.18 -6.49 2.48
CA ALA A 56 -0.77 -5.38 1.64
C ALA A 56 -1.65 -4.19 1.95
N TRP A 57 -1.20 -3.02 1.54
CA TRP A 57 -1.95 -1.79 1.71
C TRP A 57 -2.48 -1.34 0.36
N ARG A 58 -3.66 -0.78 0.34
CA ARG A 58 -4.20 -0.21 -0.89
C ARG A 58 -3.44 1.07 -1.22
N TRP A 59 -3.03 1.18 -2.46
CA TRP A 59 -2.34 2.38 -2.89
C TRP A 59 -3.19 3.62 -2.67
N SER A 60 -4.51 3.51 -2.89
CA SER A 60 -5.40 4.64 -2.68
C SER A 60 -5.38 5.11 -1.22
N ASP A 61 -5.29 4.17 -0.29
CA ASP A 61 -5.22 4.53 1.12
C ASP A 61 -3.92 5.24 1.44
N LEU A 62 -2.84 4.78 0.84
CA LEU A 62 -1.54 5.40 1.06
C LEU A 62 -1.50 6.80 0.47
N GLU A 63 -2.08 6.98 -0.69
CA GLU A 63 -2.14 8.28 -1.33
C GLU A 63 -2.96 9.25 -0.50
N GLN A 64 -4.05 8.79 0.04
CA GLN A 64 -4.91 9.63 0.84
C GLN A 64 -4.21 10.08 2.11
N ARG A 65 -3.47 9.17 2.73
CA ARG A 65 -2.68 9.51 3.90
C ARG A 65 -1.63 10.55 3.55
N SER A 66 -0.99 10.37 2.42
CA SER A 66 0.04 11.30 1.98
C SER A 66 -0.53 12.69 1.76
N ALA A 67 -1.69 12.76 1.14
CA ALA A 67 -2.33 14.03 0.88
C ALA A 67 -2.74 14.70 2.18
N THR A 68 -3.23 13.91 3.13
CA THR A 68 -3.62 14.44 4.42
C THR A 68 -2.42 14.99 5.16
N ARG A 69 -1.32 14.27 5.11
CA ARG A 69 -0.11 14.73 5.78
C ARG A 69 0.43 16.01 5.15
N ALA A 70 0.33 16.09 3.84
CA ALA A 70 0.78 17.29 3.15
C ALA A 70 -0.06 18.48 3.58
N ALA A 71 -1.36 18.28 3.73
CA ALA A 71 -2.23 19.34 4.18
C ALA A 71 -1.91 19.75 5.62
N ASP A 72 -1.66 18.77 6.46
CA ASP A 72 -1.32 19.03 7.85
C ASP A 72 0.00 19.77 7.98
N HIS A 73 0.86 19.56 7.03
CA HIS A 73 2.18 20.14 7.08
C HIS A 73 2.16 21.66 6.94
N HIS A 74 1.10 22.16 6.41
CA HIS A 74 0.96 23.61 6.28
C HIS A 74 0.38 24.21 7.53
#